data_d281b8da5aa63f56f84ece7b7daabf69
#
_entry.id   d281b8da5aa63f56f84ece7b7daabf69
#
_cell.length_a   1.000
_cell.length_b   1.000
_cell.length_c   1.000
_cell.angle_alpha   90.00
_cell.angle_beta   90.00
_cell.angle_gamma   90.00
#
_symmetry.space_group_name_H-M   'P 1'
#
loop_
_entity.id
_entity.type
_entity.pdbx_description
1 polymer ?
#
loop_
_entity_poly.entity_id
_entity_poly.type
_entity_poly.pdbx_seq_one_letter_code
_entity_poly.pdbx_strand_id
1 'polypeptide(L)'
;TGGAFPLEEWDFTGDDKFLFAGQIGVKTAPVDGLRFKAAAALYEFANVQGQYNTQGLRDNDFTAPDRVQFGNSVFNLRQDGGVVNTVKFGLASKFRVGAATARAEFDINPTLVGALDFEVLKNFAFDRDELDDRLVPASSGDMAWNAQLSIGHREIAEANAWSLSAGYRRLEADSTLDLFTDSDFGLGGTDQKGFVVRGSWGLAKNFWLTGSWLSARTIDLVDPATGTAAPPIDTDVFMLDLNAKF
;
A
#
# COMPACT_ATOMS: atom_id res chain seq x y z
N THR A 1 10.74 -5.05 17.16
CA THR A 1 11.34 -3.88 16.47
C THR A 1 10.38 -2.73 16.53
N GLY A 2 10.88 -1.50 16.70
CA GLY A 2 10.07 -0.27 16.66
C GLY A 2 10.97 0.91 16.27
N GLY A 3 10.35 2.00 15.83
CA GLY A 3 11.04 3.20 15.41
C GLY A 3 10.13 4.41 15.26
N ALA A 4 10.73 5.58 15.17
CA ALA A 4 10.10 6.85 14.82
C ALA A 4 10.82 7.41 13.59
N PHE A 5 10.04 7.81 12.59
CA PHE A 5 10.54 8.24 11.28
C PHE A 5 9.92 9.59 10.94
N PRO A 6 10.70 10.67 10.75
CA PRO A 6 10.17 11.91 10.17
C PRO A 6 9.76 11.64 8.73
N LEU A 7 8.56 12.05 8.36
CA LEU A 7 8.02 11.92 7.01
C LEU A 7 8.17 13.23 6.25
N GLU A 8 7.92 14.33 6.94
CA GLU A 8 7.96 15.67 6.38
C GLU A 8 8.27 16.65 7.51
N GLU A 9 9.28 17.49 7.33
CA GLU A 9 9.65 18.55 8.25
C GLU A 9 9.06 19.86 7.76
N TRP A 10 8.35 20.57 8.62
CA TRP A 10 7.75 21.86 8.30
C TRP A 10 8.20 22.93 9.28
N ASP A 11 9.18 23.75 8.84
CA ASP A 11 9.73 24.84 9.62
C ASP A 11 10.18 24.40 11.04
N PHE A 12 10.43 25.31 11.97
CA PHE A 12 10.77 25.02 13.36
C PHE A 12 9.53 24.91 14.26
N THR A 13 8.42 24.37 13.75
CA THR A 13 7.18 24.16 14.50
C THR A 13 7.05 22.72 14.95
N GLY A 14 6.12 22.41 15.84
CA GLY A 14 5.85 21.06 16.32
C GLY A 14 4.86 20.26 15.43
N ASP A 15 4.59 20.74 14.20
CA ASP A 15 3.57 20.21 13.30
C ASP A 15 4.15 19.26 12.25
N ASP A 16 5.40 18.84 12.41
CA ASP A 16 6.07 17.87 11.56
C ASP A 16 5.29 16.56 11.47
N LYS A 17 5.32 15.96 10.29
CA LYS A 17 4.68 14.66 10.06
C LYS A 17 5.62 13.53 10.44
N PHE A 18 5.13 12.60 11.25
CA PHE A 18 5.90 11.45 11.74
C PHE A 18 5.18 10.13 11.51
N LEU A 19 5.96 9.08 11.30
CA LEU A 19 5.53 7.70 11.44
C LEU A 19 6.17 7.09 12.69
N PHE A 20 5.34 6.64 13.63
CA PHE A 20 5.74 5.75 14.72
C PHE A 20 5.32 4.33 14.38
N ALA A 21 6.25 3.39 14.46
CA ALA A 21 5.96 2.01 14.09
C ALA A 21 6.50 1.02 15.11
N GLY A 22 5.75 -0.07 15.33
CA GLY A 22 6.15 -1.19 16.17
C GLY A 22 5.70 -2.51 15.57
N GLN A 23 6.55 -3.53 15.64
CA GLN A 23 6.27 -4.87 15.12
C GLN A 23 6.77 -5.95 16.06
N ILE A 24 5.97 -7.00 16.22
CA ILE A 24 6.35 -8.27 16.85
C ILE A 24 6.11 -9.40 15.85
N GLY A 25 6.90 -10.47 15.95
CA GLY A 25 6.73 -11.61 15.05
C GLY A 25 7.27 -12.89 15.65
N VAL A 26 6.79 -14.00 15.13
CA VAL A 26 7.20 -15.36 15.49
C VAL A 26 7.55 -16.15 14.23
N LYS A 27 8.56 -17.01 14.36
CA LYS A 27 8.93 -17.99 13.37
C LYS A 27 9.06 -19.36 14.03
N THR A 28 8.45 -20.37 13.45
CA THR A 28 8.47 -21.74 13.96
C THR A 28 8.53 -22.76 12.83
N ALA A 29 9.08 -23.92 13.14
CA ALA A 29 9.11 -25.10 12.27
C ALA A 29 8.62 -26.30 13.09
N PRO A 30 7.29 -26.52 13.17
CA PRO A 30 6.70 -27.52 14.06
C PRO A 30 7.03 -28.97 13.67
N VAL A 31 7.27 -29.22 12.38
CA VAL A 31 7.70 -30.50 11.83
C VAL A 31 8.66 -30.25 10.67
N ASP A 32 9.44 -31.28 10.31
CA ASP A 32 10.32 -31.21 9.14
C ASP A 32 9.53 -30.89 7.88
N GLY A 33 10.09 -29.98 7.08
CA GLY A 33 9.48 -29.54 5.83
C GLY A 33 8.33 -28.53 5.98
N LEU A 34 7.92 -28.12 7.18
CA LEU A 34 6.87 -27.14 7.39
C LEU A 34 7.37 -25.96 8.24
N ARG A 35 7.26 -24.76 7.75
CA ARG A 35 7.72 -23.52 8.39
C ARG A 35 6.61 -22.48 8.41
N PHE A 36 6.44 -21.83 9.55
CA PHE A 36 5.49 -20.72 9.72
C PHE A 36 6.22 -19.46 10.16
N LYS A 37 5.76 -18.33 9.64
CA LYS A 37 6.09 -17.00 10.12
C LYS A 37 4.80 -16.22 10.28
N ALA A 38 4.68 -15.48 11.37
CA ALA A 38 3.58 -14.53 11.57
C ALA A 38 4.13 -13.28 12.24
N ALA A 39 3.55 -12.13 11.89
CA ALA A 39 3.88 -10.87 12.54
C ALA A 39 2.63 -10.00 12.67
N ALA A 40 2.64 -9.13 13.67
CA ALA A 40 1.69 -8.04 13.82
C ALA A 40 2.45 -6.72 14.00
N ALA A 41 1.95 -5.66 13.37
CA ALA A 41 2.54 -4.34 13.43
C ALA A 41 1.46 -3.27 13.65
N LEU A 42 1.88 -2.16 14.23
CA LEU A 42 1.08 -0.94 14.35
C LEU A 42 1.89 0.24 13.80
N TYR A 43 1.24 1.04 12.98
CA TYR A 43 1.78 2.24 12.34
C TYR A 43 0.88 3.42 12.71
N GLU A 44 1.43 4.40 13.44
CA GLU A 44 0.76 5.66 13.77
C GLU A 44 1.35 6.77 12.92
N PHE A 45 0.54 7.34 12.04
CA PHE A 45 0.93 8.47 11.19
C PHE A 45 0.43 9.77 11.83
N ALA A 46 1.32 10.47 12.50
CA ALA A 46 1.01 11.72 13.19
C ALA A 46 1.02 12.90 12.22
N ASN A 47 0.09 13.84 12.39
CA ASN A 47 -0.05 15.11 11.69
C ASN A 47 -0.23 15.02 10.16
N VAL A 48 -0.67 13.86 9.64
CA VAL A 48 -0.85 13.67 8.18
C VAL A 48 -2.20 14.12 7.65
N GLN A 49 -3.22 14.24 8.52
CA GLN A 49 -4.55 14.69 8.12
C GLN A 49 -4.57 16.16 7.79
N GLY A 50 -5.18 16.52 6.65
CA GLY A 50 -5.40 17.91 6.24
C GLY A 50 -6.33 18.67 7.19
N GLN A 51 -6.10 19.97 7.32
CA GLN A 51 -6.94 20.88 8.08
C GLN A 51 -7.44 22.02 7.19
N TYR A 52 -8.70 22.46 7.36
CA TYR A 52 -9.21 23.61 6.63
C TYR A 52 -8.43 24.87 6.97
N ASN A 53 -8.10 25.65 5.96
CA ASN A 53 -7.62 27.01 6.15
C ASN A 53 -8.73 27.91 6.73
N THR A 54 -8.34 28.90 7.47
CA THR A 54 -9.24 30.04 7.74
C THR A 54 -9.59 30.70 6.41
N GLN A 55 -10.86 31.08 6.25
CA GLN A 55 -11.35 31.67 5.00
C GLN A 55 -10.47 32.85 4.54
N GLY A 56 -9.94 32.75 3.32
CA GLY A 56 -9.06 33.74 2.72
C GLY A 56 -7.60 33.70 3.20
N LEU A 57 -7.22 32.78 4.11
CA LEU A 57 -5.86 32.57 4.56
C LEU A 57 -5.24 31.28 4.00
N ARG A 58 -3.98 31.00 4.32
CA ARG A 58 -3.21 29.82 3.92
C ARG A 58 -2.53 29.19 5.14
N ASP A 59 -3.11 29.40 6.30
CA ASP A 59 -2.57 29.05 7.61
C ASP A 59 -2.37 27.53 7.83
N ASN A 60 -3.18 26.71 7.15
CA ASN A 60 -3.10 25.24 7.22
C ASN A 60 -2.65 24.58 5.90
N ASP A 61 -2.14 25.31 4.92
CA ASP A 61 -1.62 24.75 3.66
C ASP A 61 -0.49 23.73 3.90
N PHE A 62 0.26 23.84 4.99
CA PHE A 62 1.31 22.91 5.40
C PHE A 62 0.78 21.51 5.76
N THR A 63 -0.50 21.38 6.10
CA THR A 63 -1.13 20.08 6.39
C THR A 63 -1.38 19.24 5.14
N ALA A 64 -1.34 19.85 3.94
CA ALA A 64 -1.35 19.08 2.70
C ALA A 64 -0.08 18.22 2.59
N PRO A 65 -0.15 17.00 2.07
CA PRO A 65 1.05 16.22 1.80
C PRO A 65 1.85 16.81 0.64
N ASP A 66 3.19 16.77 0.72
CA ASP A 66 4.07 17.18 -0.37
C ASP A 66 3.97 16.26 -1.59
N ARG A 67 3.64 14.99 -1.33
CA ARG A 67 3.48 13.96 -2.35
C ARG A 67 2.24 13.15 -2.05
N VAL A 68 1.53 12.81 -3.10
CA VAL A 68 0.41 11.86 -3.10
C VAL A 68 0.59 10.91 -4.28
N GLN A 69 0.09 9.69 -4.12
CA GLN A 69 -0.19 8.79 -5.23
C GLN A 69 -1.69 8.82 -5.52
N PHE A 70 -2.29 7.69 -5.76
CA PHE A 70 -3.70 7.56 -6.05
C PHE A 70 -4.43 6.90 -4.89
N GLY A 71 -5.69 7.30 -4.66
CA GLY A 71 -6.69 6.50 -3.96
C GLY A 71 -7.07 6.96 -2.56
N ASN A 72 -6.18 7.59 -1.77
CA ASN A 72 -6.62 8.12 -0.48
C ASN A 72 -7.69 9.19 -0.64
N SER A 73 -8.64 9.25 0.30
CA SER A 73 -9.66 10.28 0.37
C SER A 73 -9.04 11.64 0.64
N VAL A 74 -9.35 12.62 -0.21
CA VAL A 74 -8.83 13.99 -0.11
C VAL A 74 -9.95 15.02 -0.16
N PHE A 75 -9.71 16.19 0.42
CA PHE A 75 -10.60 17.34 0.35
C PHE A 75 -9.81 18.63 0.09
N ASN A 76 -10.50 19.67 -0.38
CA ASN A 76 -9.86 20.97 -0.59
C ASN A 76 -9.73 21.72 0.74
N LEU A 77 -8.48 22.01 1.15
CA LEU A 77 -8.18 22.77 2.38
C LEU A 77 -8.65 24.22 2.30
N ARG A 78 -8.77 24.79 1.09
CA ARG A 78 -9.02 26.20 0.85
C ARG A 78 -10.49 26.48 0.66
N GLN A 79 -11.04 27.36 1.48
CA GLN A 79 -12.45 27.73 1.49
C GLN A 79 -12.69 29.10 0.81
N ASP A 80 -12.11 29.30 -0.37
CA ASP A 80 -12.11 30.61 -1.06
C ASP A 80 -13.31 30.82 -2.02
N GLY A 81 -14.39 30.09 -1.86
CA GLY A 81 -15.62 30.31 -2.62
C GLY A 81 -15.53 30.04 -4.12
N GLY A 82 -14.65 29.12 -4.54
CA GLY A 82 -14.56 28.66 -5.93
C GLY A 82 -13.72 29.56 -6.87
N VAL A 83 -12.85 30.39 -6.34
CA VAL A 83 -11.87 31.12 -7.16
C VAL A 83 -10.91 30.14 -7.80
N VAL A 84 -10.75 30.19 -9.10
CA VAL A 84 -9.83 29.34 -9.88
C VAL A 84 -8.40 29.47 -9.36
N ASN A 85 -7.66 28.33 -9.24
CA ASN A 85 -6.29 28.21 -8.71
C ASN A 85 -6.13 28.32 -7.18
N THR A 86 -7.20 28.14 -6.41
CA THR A 86 -7.13 28.11 -4.95
C THR A 86 -7.30 26.70 -4.37
N VAL A 87 -7.14 25.65 -5.19
CA VAL A 87 -7.25 24.26 -4.72
C VAL A 87 -5.94 23.80 -4.12
N LYS A 88 -5.99 23.30 -2.89
CA LYS A 88 -4.91 22.57 -2.22
C LYS A 88 -5.54 21.37 -1.52
N PHE A 89 -5.15 20.16 -1.90
CA PHE A 89 -5.72 18.95 -1.32
C PHE A 89 -4.97 18.53 -0.06
N GLY A 90 -5.73 18.15 0.97
CA GLY A 90 -5.27 17.47 2.16
C GLY A 90 -5.94 16.11 2.29
N LEU A 91 -5.31 15.20 3.01
CA LEU A 91 -5.88 13.90 3.33
C LEU A 91 -7.10 14.07 4.24
N ALA A 92 -8.20 13.42 3.90
CA ALA A 92 -9.43 13.52 4.68
C ALA A 92 -9.38 12.64 5.94
N SER A 93 -8.70 11.50 5.87
CA SER A 93 -8.62 10.51 6.95
C SER A 93 -7.37 10.69 7.82
N LYS A 94 -7.46 10.25 9.06
CA LYS A 94 -6.33 9.93 9.94
C LYS A 94 -5.88 8.50 9.66
N PHE A 95 -4.62 8.19 10.02
CA PHE A 95 -4.08 6.86 9.77
C PHE A 95 -3.41 6.28 11.03
N ARG A 96 -4.05 5.26 11.58
CA ARG A 96 -3.50 4.33 12.58
C ARG A 96 -3.69 2.92 12.06
N VAL A 97 -2.68 2.40 11.39
CA VAL A 97 -2.80 1.15 10.63
C VAL A 97 -2.26 -0.01 11.44
N GLY A 98 -3.13 -0.97 11.76
CA GLY A 98 -2.74 -2.28 12.21
C GLY A 98 -2.54 -3.21 11.02
N ALA A 99 -1.46 -3.98 11.04
CA ALA A 99 -1.15 -4.98 10.04
C ALA A 99 -0.91 -6.34 10.68
N ALA A 100 -1.38 -7.40 10.03
CA ALA A 100 -1.04 -8.77 10.37
C ALA A 100 -0.59 -9.52 9.12
N THR A 101 0.53 -10.24 9.22
CA THR A 101 1.09 -11.05 8.15
C THR A 101 1.28 -12.49 8.58
N ALA A 102 1.07 -13.42 7.68
CA ALA A 102 1.32 -14.84 7.91
C ALA A 102 1.92 -15.48 6.65
N ARG A 103 2.88 -16.37 6.84
CA ARG A 103 3.45 -17.23 5.79
C ARG A 103 3.53 -18.66 6.27
N ALA A 104 2.97 -19.58 5.48
CA ALA A 104 3.19 -21.00 5.60
C ALA A 104 4.04 -21.49 4.41
N GLU A 105 5.17 -22.11 4.68
CA GLU A 105 6.05 -22.68 3.66
C GLU A 105 6.21 -24.17 3.91
N PHE A 106 6.10 -24.99 2.86
CA PHE A 106 6.19 -26.45 2.93
C PHE A 106 7.10 -27.00 1.83
N ASP A 107 7.90 -28.00 2.19
CA ASP A 107 8.76 -28.69 1.25
C ASP A 107 7.94 -29.67 0.40
N ILE A 108 7.94 -29.48 -0.91
CA ILE A 108 7.33 -30.42 -1.86
C ILE A 108 8.29 -31.59 -2.12
N ASN A 109 9.55 -31.26 -2.26
CA ASN A 109 10.67 -32.20 -2.38
C ASN A 109 11.97 -31.50 -1.91
N PRO A 110 13.16 -32.15 -1.95
CA PRO A 110 14.41 -31.55 -1.49
C PRO A 110 14.79 -30.22 -2.15
N THR A 111 14.29 -29.92 -3.34
CA THR A 111 14.65 -28.73 -4.12
C THR A 111 13.50 -27.72 -4.27
N LEU A 112 12.26 -28.19 -4.21
CA LEU A 112 11.06 -27.36 -4.44
C LEU A 112 10.27 -27.13 -3.16
N VAL A 113 9.81 -25.91 -3.01
CA VAL A 113 8.95 -25.46 -1.92
C VAL A 113 7.65 -24.85 -2.46
N GLY A 114 6.59 -25.00 -1.68
CA GLY A 114 5.38 -24.21 -1.85
C GLY A 114 5.25 -23.24 -0.68
N ALA A 115 4.63 -22.08 -0.90
CA ALA A 115 4.31 -21.17 0.19
C ALA A 115 2.99 -20.45 -0.06
N LEU A 116 2.28 -20.18 1.05
CA LEU A 116 1.10 -19.34 1.10
C LEU A 116 1.42 -18.13 1.97
N ASP A 117 1.25 -16.94 1.42
CA ASP A 117 1.41 -15.67 2.09
C ASP A 117 0.05 -14.99 2.23
N PHE A 118 -0.20 -14.41 3.39
CA PHE A 118 -1.39 -13.60 3.65
C PHE A 118 -1.00 -12.35 4.44
N GLU A 119 -1.62 -11.24 4.08
CA GLU A 119 -1.49 -9.97 4.77
C GLU A 119 -2.84 -9.28 4.85
N VAL A 120 -3.12 -8.64 5.99
CA VAL A 120 -4.29 -7.79 6.18
C VAL A 120 -3.89 -6.52 6.91
N LEU A 121 -4.45 -5.40 6.48
CA LEU A 121 -4.30 -4.09 7.12
C LEU A 121 -5.67 -3.54 7.46
N LYS A 122 -5.75 -2.78 8.56
CA LYS A 122 -6.92 -1.99 8.93
C LYS A 122 -6.48 -0.65 9.50
N ASN A 123 -7.07 0.41 8.98
CA ASN A 123 -6.91 1.74 9.55
C ASN A 123 -7.92 1.95 10.69
N PHE A 124 -7.46 1.87 11.94
CA PHE A 124 -8.29 2.03 13.14
C PHE A 124 -8.65 3.50 13.44
N ALA A 125 -8.04 4.47 12.74
CA ALA A 125 -8.35 5.89 12.89
C ALA A 125 -9.30 6.41 11.80
N PHE A 126 -9.73 5.53 10.88
CA PHE A 126 -10.71 5.87 9.86
C PHE A 126 -12.07 6.19 10.49
N ASP A 127 -12.64 7.33 10.10
CA ASP A 127 -13.95 7.79 10.57
C ASP A 127 -14.77 8.26 9.36
N ARG A 128 -15.85 7.57 9.08
CA ARG A 128 -16.76 7.88 7.96
C ARG A 128 -17.48 9.22 8.16
N ASP A 129 -17.90 9.51 9.38
CA ASP A 129 -18.64 10.75 9.69
C ASP A 129 -17.72 11.96 9.45
N GLU A 130 -16.42 11.84 9.76
CA GLU A 130 -15.44 12.89 9.48
C GLU A 130 -15.23 13.13 7.96
N LEU A 131 -15.30 12.07 7.13
CA LEU A 131 -15.28 12.21 5.68
C LEU A 131 -16.53 12.90 5.15
N ASP A 132 -17.70 12.54 5.66
CA ASP A 132 -18.99 13.14 5.28
C ASP A 132 -19.03 14.64 5.66
N ASP A 133 -18.54 15.02 6.83
CA ASP A 133 -18.38 16.42 7.27
C ASP A 133 -17.45 17.23 6.35
N ARG A 134 -16.48 16.57 5.71
CA ARG A 134 -15.56 17.17 4.73
C ARG A 134 -16.07 17.14 3.31
N LEU A 135 -17.30 16.68 3.09
CA LEU A 135 -17.93 16.52 1.78
C LEU A 135 -17.12 15.64 0.82
N VAL A 136 -16.42 14.63 1.35
CA VAL A 136 -15.73 13.61 0.54
C VAL A 136 -16.76 12.64 -0.01
N PRO A 137 -16.91 12.54 -1.33
CA PRO A 137 -18.11 11.90 -1.92
C PRO A 137 -18.16 10.39 -1.67
N ALA A 138 -17.03 9.70 -1.69
CA ALA A 138 -16.96 8.27 -1.43
C ALA A 138 -15.56 7.83 -1.01
N SER A 139 -15.50 6.77 -0.23
CA SER A 139 -14.27 6.03 0.05
C SER A 139 -14.61 4.55 0.05
N SER A 140 -13.81 3.73 -0.62
CA SER A 140 -14.01 2.26 -0.65
C SER A 140 -13.81 1.61 0.72
N GLY A 141 -13.25 2.33 1.69
CA GLY A 141 -13.12 1.88 3.07
C GLY A 141 -11.69 1.96 3.61
N ASP A 142 -11.48 1.21 4.68
CA ASP A 142 -10.32 1.31 5.57
C ASP A 142 -9.51 0.00 5.69
N MET A 143 -9.79 -0.99 4.84
CA MET A 143 -9.15 -2.30 4.89
C MET A 143 -8.34 -2.61 3.63
N ALA A 144 -7.22 -3.30 3.81
CA ALA A 144 -6.51 -3.93 2.70
C ALA A 144 -6.17 -5.38 3.04
N TRP A 145 -6.05 -6.21 2.01
CA TRP A 145 -5.54 -7.57 2.16
C TRP A 145 -4.86 -8.06 0.88
N ASN A 146 -3.94 -8.99 1.07
CA ASN A 146 -3.23 -9.67 0.01
C ASN A 146 -3.11 -11.16 0.34
N ALA A 147 -3.36 -12.02 -0.65
CA ALA A 147 -3.13 -13.46 -0.55
C ALA A 147 -2.32 -13.91 -1.77
N GLN A 148 -1.23 -14.63 -1.56
CA GLN A 148 -0.33 -15.10 -2.61
C GLN A 148 0.05 -16.56 -2.39
N LEU A 149 -0.01 -17.34 -3.45
CA LEU A 149 0.55 -18.68 -3.54
C LEU A 149 1.84 -18.63 -4.34
N SER A 150 2.86 -19.37 -3.91
CA SER A 150 4.12 -19.52 -4.64
C SER A 150 4.60 -20.96 -4.65
N ILE A 151 5.29 -21.33 -5.72
CA ILE A 151 5.91 -22.65 -5.90
C ILE A 151 7.21 -22.48 -6.67
N GLY A 152 8.24 -23.28 -6.32
CA GLY A 152 9.51 -23.29 -7.04
C GLY A 152 10.70 -23.56 -6.16
N HIS A 153 11.88 -23.25 -6.67
CA HIS A 153 13.11 -23.32 -5.90
C HIS A 153 13.11 -22.21 -4.84
N ARG A 154 13.65 -22.53 -3.67
CA ARG A 154 13.75 -21.56 -2.55
C ARG A 154 14.59 -20.34 -2.92
N GLU A 155 15.63 -20.55 -3.72
CA GLU A 155 16.50 -19.51 -4.28
C GLU A 155 16.72 -19.76 -5.78
N ILE A 156 16.77 -18.69 -6.56
CA ILE A 156 17.09 -18.74 -7.99
C ILE A 156 18.59 -18.47 -8.15
N ALA A 157 19.40 -19.35 -7.59
CA ALA A 157 20.86 -19.20 -7.55
C ALA A 157 21.61 -19.99 -8.64
N GLU A 158 20.97 -20.96 -9.28
CA GLU A 158 21.56 -21.83 -10.26
C GLU A 158 20.82 -21.82 -11.60
N ALA A 159 21.47 -22.27 -12.67
CA ALA A 159 20.84 -22.42 -13.96
C ALA A 159 19.64 -23.39 -13.87
N ASN A 160 18.52 -23.05 -14.54
CA ASN A 160 17.26 -23.78 -14.53
C ASN A 160 16.52 -23.81 -13.19
N ALA A 161 17.02 -23.14 -12.13
CA ALA A 161 16.19 -22.86 -10.97
C ALA A 161 15.02 -21.95 -11.39
N TRP A 162 13.84 -22.19 -10.85
CA TRP A 162 12.65 -21.41 -11.21
C TRP A 162 11.72 -21.20 -10.01
N SER A 163 10.93 -20.16 -10.07
CA SER A 163 9.79 -19.95 -9.17
C SER A 163 8.63 -19.31 -9.92
N LEU A 164 7.43 -19.58 -9.44
CA LEU A 164 6.19 -18.97 -9.91
C LEU A 164 5.36 -18.55 -8.70
N SER A 165 4.80 -17.37 -8.74
CA SER A 165 3.83 -16.91 -7.74
C SER A 165 2.63 -16.26 -8.42
N ALA A 166 1.46 -16.41 -7.78
CA ALA A 166 0.24 -15.72 -8.17
C ALA A 166 -0.50 -15.28 -6.91
N GLY A 167 -0.99 -14.06 -6.91
CA GLY A 167 -1.71 -13.49 -5.78
C GLY A 167 -2.81 -12.55 -6.22
N TYR A 168 -3.70 -12.28 -5.29
CA TYR A 168 -4.73 -11.26 -5.43
C TYR A 168 -4.64 -10.29 -4.25
N ARG A 169 -4.78 -9.01 -4.53
CA ARG A 169 -4.80 -7.95 -3.49
C ARG A 169 -6.01 -7.03 -3.69
N ARG A 170 -6.47 -6.50 -2.57
CA ARG A 170 -7.46 -5.44 -2.50
C ARG A 170 -6.98 -4.41 -1.49
N LEU A 171 -6.89 -3.17 -1.90
CA LEU A 171 -6.51 -2.02 -1.09
C LEU A 171 -7.65 -1.01 -1.15
N GLU A 172 -8.40 -0.86 -0.07
CA GLU A 172 -9.43 0.19 0.02
C GLU A 172 -8.77 1.56 0.22
N ALA A 173 -9.50 2.62 -0.10
CA ALA A 173 -8.99 3.99 -0.24
C ALA A 173 -8.15 4.43 0.96
N ASP A 174 -8.68 4.30 2.18
CA ASP A 174 -8.05 4.80 3.39
C ASP A 174 -7.49 3.68 4.28
N SER A 175 -7.16 2.54 3.70
CA SER A 175 -6.56 1.40 4.41
C SER A 175 -5.14 1.67 4.92
N THR A 176 -4.38 2.49 4.19
CA THR A 176 -3.04 2.99 4.55
C THR A 176 -2.75 4.26 3.76
N LEU A 177 -1.65 4.95 4.08
CA LEU A 177 -1.18 6.04 3.22
C LEU A 177 -0.74 5.51 1.85
N ASP A 178 -1.20 6.15 0.80
CA ASP A 178 -0.94 5.80 -0.61
C ASP A 178 0.55 5.68 -0.94
N LEU A 179 1.38 6.56 -0.38
CA LEU A 179 2.84 6.57 -0.58
C LEU A 179 3.56 5.32 -0.03
N PHE A 180 2.92 4.53 0.81
CA PHE A 180 3.50 3.31 1.39
C PHE A 180 3.01 2.03 0.70
N THR A 181 2.47 2.15 -0.51
CA THR A 181 1.99 1.03 -1.32
C THR A 181 2.92 0.77 -2.51
N ASP A 182 2.61 -0.28 -3.26
CA ASP A 182 3.33 -0.67 -4.47
C ASP A 182 2.97 0.29 -5.63
N SER A 183 3.93 1.10 -6.06
CA SER A 183 3.75 2.09 -7.14
C SER A 183 3.51 1.46 -8.52
N ASP A 184 3.87 0.21 -8.71
CA ASP A 184 3.72 -0.50 -9.98
C ASP A 184 2.39 -1.24 -10.08
N PHE A 185 1.61 -1.31 -8.99
CA PHE A 185 0.29 -1.92 -8.99
C PHE A 185 -0.77 -0.90 -9.39
N GLY A 186 -1.31 -1.07 -10.58
CA GLY A 186 -2.34 -0.19 -11.12
C GLY A 186 -1.85 1.24 -11.36
N LEU A 187 -2.47 2.19 -10.70
CA LEU A 187 -2.09 3.62 -10.73
C LEU A 187 -1.10 3.99 -9.63
N GLY A 188 -0.62 3.00 -8.86
CA GLY A 188 0.03 3.21 -7.58
C GLY A 188 -0.98 3.60 -6.49
N GLY A 189 -0.60 3.55 -5.22
CA GLY A 189 -1.47 3.97 -4.12
C GLY A 189 -2.51 2.94 -3.70
N THR A 190 -3.68 3.42 -3.29
CA THR A 190 -4.80 2.66 -2.73
C THR A 190 -6.02 2.66 -3.66
N ASP A 191 -7.21 2.30 -3.15
CA ASP A 191 -8.47 2.20 -3.90
C ASP A 191 -8.41 1.29 -5.14
N GLN A 192 -7.68 0.18 -5.03
CA GLN A 192 -7.43 -0.73 -6.14
C GLN A 192 -7.49 -2.20 -5.72
N LYS A 193 -7.83 -3.07 -6.67
CA LYS A 193 -7.84 -4.53 -6.50
C LYS A 193 -7.39 -5.21 -7.77
N GLY A 194 -6.80 -6.40 -7.64
CA GLY A 194 -6.38 -7.15 -8.82
C GLY A 194 -5.37 -8.23 -8.54
N PHE A 195 -4.74 -8.72 -9.59
CA PHE A 195 -3.84 -9.86 -9.59
C PHE A 195 -2.38 -9.44 -9.78
N VAL A 196 -1.48 -10.21 -9.18
CA VAL A 196 -0.03 -10.13 -9.42
C VAL A 196 0.45 -11.54 -9.73
N VAL A 197 1.07 -11.72 -10.90
CA VAL A 197 1.72 -12.98 -11.29
C VAL A 197 3.19 -12.68 -11.54
N ARG A 198 4.09 -13.49 -10.96
CA ARG A 198 5.52 -13.32 -11.13
C ARG A 198 6.19 -14.67 -11.35
N GLY A 199 7.03 -14.75 -12.37
CA GLY A 199 7.85 -15.91 -12.67
C GLY A 199 9.32 -15.56 -12.75
N SER A 200 10.20 -16.39 -12.14
CA SER A 200 11.66 -16.22 -12.24
C SER A 200 12.31 -17.49 -12.81
N TRP A 201 13.35 -17.29 -13.60
CA TRP A 201 14.12 -18.37 -14.23
C TRP A 201 15.63 -18.11 -14.18
N GLY A 202 16.38 -19.03 -13.58
CA GLY A 202 17.84 -19.01 -13.50
C GLY A 202 18.48 -19.28 -14.87
N LEU A 203 19.21 -18.33 -15.40
CA LEU A 203 19.94 -18.43 -16.67
C LEU A 203 21.34 -19.02 -16.46
N ALA A 204 21.99 -18.64 -15.38
CA ALA A 204 23.32 -19.12 -14.95
C ALA A 204 23.42 -18.98 -13.43
N LYS A 205 24.57 -19.40 -12.87
CA LYS A 205 24.82 -19.19 -11.45
C LYS A 205 24.74 -17.72 -11.07
N ASN A 206 23.88 -17.40 -10.08
CA ASN A 206 23.62 -16.05 -9.59
C ASN A 206 23.10 -15.06 -10.65
N PHE A 207 22.51 -15.55 -11.74
CA PHE A 207 22.00 -14.73 -12.84
C PHE A 207 20.63 -15.25 -13.30
N TRP A 208 19.60 -14.42 -13.21
CA TRP A 208 18.23 -14.84 -13.52
C TRP A 208 17.36 -13.74 -14.12
N LEU A 209 16.35 -14.17 -14.85
CA LEU A 209 15.31 -13.33 -15.40
C LEU A 209 14.06 -13.40 -14.51
N THR A 210 13.39 -12.28 -14.29
CA THR A 210 12.07 -12.22 -13.63
C THR A 210 11.08 -11.49 -14.53
N GLY A 211 9.96 -12.14 -14.83
CA GLY A 211 8.80 -11.54 -15.47
C GLY A 211 7.70 -11.30 -14.45
N SER A 212 7.06 -10.14 -14.48
CA SER A 212 5.92 -9.79 -13.63
C SER A 212 4.77 -9.24 -14.48
N TRP A 213 3.55 -9.66 -14.16
CA TRP A 213 2.31 -9.08 -14.67
C TRP A 213 1.45 -8.68 -13.49
N LEU A 214 1.10 -7.38 -13.46
CA LEU A 214 0.22 -6.78 -12.47
C LEU A 214 -1.02 -6.28 -13.22
N SER A 215 -2.20 -6.77 -12.83
CA SER A 215 -3.48 -6.36 -13.41
C SER A 215 -4.36 -5.81 -12.30
N ALA A 216 -4.71 -4.54 -12.39
CA ALA A 216 -5.44 -3.83 -11.36
C ALA A 216 -6.65 -3.09 -11.92
N ARG A 217 -7.64 -2.88 -11.05
CA ARG A 217 -8.84 -2.08 -11.30
C ARG A 217 -9.12 -1.22 -10.09
N THR A 218 -9.51 0.04 -10.30
CA THR A 218 -9.99 0.91 -9.21
C THR A 218 -11.28 0.34 -8.59
N ILE A 219 -11.51 0.60 -7.29
CA ILE A 219 -12.65 0.07 -6.55
C ILE A 219 -13.84 1.03 -6.64
N ASP A 220 -13.69 2.25 -6.12
CA ASP A 220 -14.75 3.25 -6.02
C ASP A 220 -14.29 4.62 -6.57
N LEU A 221 -14.05 4.65 -7.88
CA LEU A 221 -13.66 5.90 -8.54
C LEU A 221 -14.84 6.86 -8.58
N VAL A 222 -14.62 8.09 -8.13
CA VAL A 222 -15.60 9.17 -8.15
C VAL A 222 -15.09 10.27 -9.08
N ASP A 223 -15.97 10.76 -9.94
CA ASP A 223 -15.71 11.95 -10.77
C ASP A 223 -15.66 13.19 -9.86
N PRO A 224 -14.50 13.84 -9.75
CA PRO A 224 -14.34 14.99 -8.84
C PRO A 224 -15.17 16.21 -9.24
N ALA A 225 -15.64 16.28 -10.49
CA ALA A 225 -16.46 17.40 -10.95
C ALA A 225 -17.93 17.25 -10.59
N THR A 226 -18.42 16.01 -10.52
CA THR A 226 -19.84 15.72 -10.30
C THR A 226 -20.14 15.07 -8.94
N GLY A 227 -19.11 14.52 -8.27
CA GLY A 227 -19.27 13.71 -7.06
C GLY A 227 -20.00 12.39 -7.29
N THR A 228 -20.14 11.94 -8.54
CA THR A 228 -20.83 10.70 -8.88
C THR A 228 -19.84 9.58 -9.24
N ALA A 229 -20.30 8.33 -9.13
CA ALA A 229 -19.47 7.18 -9.50
C ALA A 229 -19.00 7.29 -10.95
N ALA A 230 -17.71 7.13 -11.16
CA ALA A 230 -17.08 7.07 -12.48
C ALA A 230 -16.79 5.61 -12.88
N PRO A 231 -16.66 5.33 -14.19
CA PRO A 231 -16.24 4.02 -14.63
C PRO A 231 -14.87 3.63 -14.04
N PRO A 232 -14.67 2.37 -13.63
CA PRO A 232 -13.40 1.94 -13.11
C PRO A 232 -12.29 2.01 -14.17
N ILE A 233 -11.08 2.31 -13.73
CA ILE A 233 -9.88 2.28 -14.57
C ILE A 233 -9.24 0.91 -14.43
N ASP A 234 -9.04 0.22 -15.54
CA ASP A 234 -8.27 -1.02 -15.63
C ASP A 234 -6.85 -0.71 -16.08
N THR A 235 -5.87 -1.33 -15.43
CA THR A 235 -4.44 -1.12 -15.71
C THR A 235 -3.72 -2.46 -15.73
N ASP A 236 -2.92 -2.71 -16.78
CA ASP A 236 -2.03 -3.85 -16.87
C ASP A 236 -0.58 -3.36 -16.99
N VAL A 237 0.28 -3.85 -16.10
CA VAL A 237 1.71 -3.54 -16.09
C VAL A 237 2.49 -4.84 -16.31
N PHE A 238 3.37 -4.86 -17.30
CA PHE A 238 4.30 -5.96 -17.56
C PHE A 238 5.71 -5.49 -17.33
N MET A 239 6.45 -6.20 -16.48
CA MET A 239 7.86 -5.90 -16.19
C MET A 239 8.73 -7.11 -16.53
N LEU A 240 9.94 -6.84 -16.98
CA LEU A 240 10.96 -7.85 -17.23
C LEU A 240 12.30 -7.38 -16.65
N ASP A 241 12.77 -8.08 -15.63
CA ASP A 241 13.97 -7.73 -14.89
C ASP A 241 15.06 -8.76 -15.13
N LEU A 242 16.28 -8.29 -15.39
CA LEU A 242 17.48 -9.07 -15.43
C LEU A 242 18.24 -8.86 -14.12
N ASN A 243 18.51 -9.93 -13.40
CA ASN A 243 19.05 -9.88 -12.05
C ASN A 243 20.41 -10.59 -11.97
N ALA A 244 21.34 -10.02 -11.21
CA ALA A 244 22.64 -10.60 -10.92
C ALA A 244 23.00 -10.42 -9.44
N LYS A 245 23.63 -11.45 -8.84
CA LYS A 245 24.14 -11.43 -7.46
C LYS A 245 25.65 -11.67 -7.49
N PHE A 246 26.41 -10.72 -6.92
CA PHE A 246 27.87 -10.76 -6.84
C PHE A 246 28.33 -11.13 -5.43
#